data_5fa78ca0276ea0a75749791ba221fc6d
#
_entry.id   5fa78ca0276ea0a75749791ba221fc6d
#
_cell.length_a   1.000
_cell.length_b   1.000
_cell.length_c   1.000
_cell.angle_alpha   90.00
_cell.angle_beta   90.00
_cell.angle_gamma   90.00
#
_symmetry.space_group_name_H-M   'P 1'
#
loop_
_entity.id
_entity.type
_entity.pdbx_description
1 polymer ?
#
loop_
_entity_poly.entity_id
_entity_poly.type
_entity_poly.pdbx_seq_one_letter_code
_entity_poly.pdbx_strand_id
1 'polypeptide(L)'
;MHMHKPKLPAESRGDLITLDRLDADLARAGAAMWRALKRENRFPGRAAMTSCLTQPLRDGSFLVEVLDGGADYRYRDVGRELVKGFNADFSGCNLSHIIDVAPRFGLGLRMLYEMVRASGEPLGYRGWVGEDMPGAAFVYHENAILPLGEDDVVDHLLVVSVLVLRDQG
;
A
#
# COMPACT_ATOMS: atom_id res chain seq x y z
N MET A 1 -3.58 -20.89 10.32
CA MET A 1 -2.80 -19.84 11.01
C MET A 1 -3.59 -18.54 10.96
N HIS A 2 -3.99 -18.05 12.11
CA HIS A 2 -4.66 -16.75 12.17
C HIS A 2 -3.60 -15.66 12.12
N MET A 3 -3.57 -14.92 11.02
CA MET A 3 -2.69 -13.77 10.92
C MET A 3 -3.24 -12.63 11.81
N HIS A 4 -2.34 -12.03 12.57
CA HIS A 4 -2.70 -10.91 13.43
C HIS A 4 -3.18 -9.72 12.58
N LYS A 5 -4.38 -9.25 12.87
CA LYS A 5 -4.94 -8.05 12.24
C LYS A 5 -4.51 -6.81 13.02
N PRO A 6 -4.48 -5.64 12.37
CA PRO A 6 -4.16 -4.41 13.07
C PRO A 6 -5.13 -4.17 14.23
N LYS A 7 -4.58 -3.73 15.35
CA LYS A 7 -5.40 -3.30 16.48
C LYS A 7 -6.02 -1.94 16.14
N LEU A 8 -7.35 -1.87 16.18
CA LEU A 8 -8.06 -0.63 15.87
C LEU A 8 -7.82 0.42 16.95
N PRO A 9 -7.22 1.57 16.63
CA PRO A 9 -7.14 2.67 17.58
C PRO A 9 -8.50 3.33 17.77
N ALA A 10 -8.76 3.83 18.98
CA ALA A 10 -10.08 4.36 19.33
C ALA A 10 -10.47 5.63 18.56
N GLU A 11 -9.51 6.46 18.11
CA GLU A 11 -9.82 7.81 17.58
C GLU A 11 -8.89 8.33 16.47
N SER A 12 -8.04 7.52 15.86
CA SER A 12 -7.11 8.00 14.84
C SER A 12 -7.74 8.00 13.45
N ARG A 13 -7.78 9.15 12.78
CA ARG A 13 -8.20 9.23 11.38
C ARG A 13 -7.14 8.73 10.41
N GLY A 14 -5.87 8.82 10.78
CA GLY A 14 -4.75 8.31 10.03
C GLY A 14 -3.43 8.69 10.66
N ASP A 15 -2.51 7.73 10.74
CA ASP A 15 -1.17 7.90 11.29
C ASP A 15 -0.10 7.44 10.31
N LEU A 16 0.91 8.30 10.15
CA LEU A 16 2.18 7.89 9.55
C LEU A 16 3.00 7.18 10.62
N ILE A 17 3.52 6.02 10.29
CA ILE A 17 4.33 5.22 11.20
C ILE A 17 5.59 4.72 10.49
N THR A 18 6.62 4.41 11.26
CA THR A 18 7.78 3.69 10.74
C THR A 18 7.43 2.22 10.52
N LEU A 19 8.20 1.52 9.69
CA LEU A 19 7.95 0.09 9.44
C LEU A 19 8.03 -0.75 10.71
N ASP A 20 8.82 -0.33 11.71
CA ASP A 20 8.96 -1.04 12.98
C ASP A 20 7.68 -0.99 13.83
N ARG A 21 6.79 -0.07 13.54
CA ARG A 21 5.52 0.11 14.26
C ARG A 21 4.33 -0.53 13.56
N LEU A 22 4.55 -1.22 12.44
CA LEU A 22 3.50 -1.99 11.78
C LEU A 22 3.00 -3.09 12.72
N ASP A 23 1.69 -3.25 12.79
CA ASP A 23 1.01 -4.18 13.68
C ASP A 23 0.58 -5.47 12.95
N ALA A 24 0.16 -5.36 11.70
CA ALA A 24 -0.31 -6.50 10.91
C ALA A 24 0.86 -7.39 10.45
N ASP A 25 0.73 -8.69 10.65
CA ASP A 25 1.77 -9.67 10.28
C ASP A 25 2.13 -9.61 8.79
N LEU A 26 1.15 -9.44 7.92
CA LEU A 26 1.38 -9.39 6.47
C LEU A 26 2.20 -8.15 6.07
N ALA A 27 1.87 -6.99 6.64
CA ALA A 27 2.62 -5.76 6.38
C ALA A 27 4.07 -5.87 6.90
N ARG A 28 4.24 -6.46 8.07
CA ARG A 28 5.57 -6.73 8.65
C ARG A 28 6.38 -7.69 7.79
N ALA A 29 5.74 -8.74 7.27
CA ALA A 29 6.39 -9.70 6.37
C ALA A 29 6.86 -9.03 5.07
N GLY A 30 6.04 -8.18 4.48
CA GLY A 30 6.41 -7.39 3.30
C GLY A 30 7.59 -6.46 3.56
N ALA A 31 7.58 -5.77 4.68
CA ALA A 31 8.68 -4.89 5.11
C ALA A 31 9.98 -5.68 5.31
N ALA A 32 9.92 -6.85 5.94
CA ALA A 32 11.08 -7.71 6.17
C ALA A 32 11.67 -8.21 4.84
N MET A 33 10.83 -8.63 3.90
CA MET A 33 11.26 -9.04 2.57
C MET A 33 11.94 -7.89 1.83
N TRP A 34 11.37 -6.71 1.87
CA TRP A 34 11.94 -5.50 1.25
C TRP A 34 13.32 -5.18 1.81
N ARG A 35 13.48 -5.20 3.13
CA ARG A 35 14.79 -4.97 3.79
C ARG A 35 15.83 -6.00 3.38
N ALA A 36 15.45 -7.27 3.28
CA ALA A 36 16.36 -8.34 2.86
C ALA A 36 16.80 -8.19 1.41
N LEU A 37 15.87 -7.84 0.52
CA LEU A 37 16.14 -7.72 -0.92
C LEU A 37 16.91 -6.46 -1.30
N LYS A 38 16.75 -5.37 -0.58
CA LYS A 38 17.48 -4.14 -0.89
C LYS A 38 18.99 -4.27 -0.67
N ARG A 39 19.42 -5.14 0.24
CA ARG A 39 20.82 -5.32 0.63
C ARG A 39 21.47 -3.97 0.98
N GLU A 40 22.54 -3.59 0.27
CA GLU A 40 23.24 -2.32 0.45
C GLU A 40 22.66 -1.16 -0.40
N ASN A 41 21.72 -1.47 -1.28
CA ASN A 41 21.04 -0.44 -2.07
C ASN A 41 20.00 0.30 -1.20
N ARG A 42 19.55 1.44 -1.67
CA ARG A 42 18.49 2.20 -0.98
C ARG A 42 17.17 1.45 -1.00
N PHE A 43 16.87 0.78 -2.11
CA PHE A 43 15.66 -0.02 -2.30
C PHE A 43 15.92 -1.13 -3.32
N PRO A 44 15.12 -2.22 -3.31
CA PRO A 44 15.24 -3.25 -4.32
C PRO A 44 14.62 -2.83 -5.64
N GLY A 45 15.02 -3.47 -6.73
CA GLY A 45 14.37 -3.33 -8.02
C GLY A 45 12.99 -3.99 -8.05
N ARG A 46 12.12 -3.50 -8.94
CA ARG A 46 10.76 -4.05 -9.10
C ARG A 46 10.78 -5.56 -9.37
N ALA A 47 11.57 -6.02 -10.31
CA ALA A 47 11.61 -7.43 -10.69
C ALA A 47 12.07 -8.33 -9.53
N ALA A 48 13.07 -7.91 -8.77
CA ALA A 48 13.54 -8.64 -7.60
C ALA A 48 12.44 -8.81 -6.54
N MET A 49 11.72 -7.74 -6.26
CA MET A 49 10.65 -7.76 -5.26
C MET A 49 9.45 -8.57 -5.72
N THR A 50 8.97 -8.33 -6.94
CA THR A 50 7.76 -8.99 -7.45
C THR A 50 7.96 -10.49 -7.68
N SER A 51 9.16 -10.92 -8.07
CA SER A 51 9.46 -12.34 -8.25
C SER A 51 9.48 -13.14 -6.95
N CYS A 52 9.69 -12.48 -5.82
CA CYS A 52 9.70 -13.12 -4.50
C CYS A 52 8.33 -13.13 -3.83
N LEU A 53 7.32 -12.46 -4.39
CA LEU A 53 5.98 -12.43 -3.82
C LEU A 53 5.31 -13.80 -3.96
N THR A 54 4.93 -14.36 -2.83
CA THR A 54 4.13 -15.58 -2.74
C THR A 54 2.77 -15.24 -2.11
N GLN A 55 1.81 -16.14 -2.19
CA GLN A 55 0.61 -16.02 -1.40
C GLN A 55 0.97 -16.22 0.08
N PRO A 56 0.45 -15.47 1.03
CA PRO A 56 -0.62 -14.46 0.95
C PRO A 56 -0.15 -13.03 0.64
N LEU A 57 1.15 -12.74 0.56
CA LEU A 57 1.65 -11.39 0.26
C LEU A 57 1.11 -10.86 -1.08
N ARG A 58 1.11 -11.72 -2.10
CA ARG A 58 0.58 -11.36 -3.41
C ARG A 58 -0.90 -10.96 -3.33
N ASP A 59 -1.69 -11.70 -2.56
CA ASP A 59 -3.12 -11.44 -2.40
C ASP A 59 -3.42 -10.14 -1.64
N GLY A 60 -2.50 -9.71 -0.78
CA GLY A 60 -2.62 -8.51 0.05
C GLY A 60 -1.76 -7.33 -0.41
N SER A 61 -1.33 -7.32 -1.65
CA SER A 61 -0.47 -6.25 -2.17
C SER A 61 -0.94 -5.75 -3.54
N PHE A 62 -0.47 -4.57 -3.89
CA PHE A 62 -0.56 -4.04 -5.25
C PHE A 62 0.70 -3.26 -5.58
N LEU A 63 0.99 -3.20 -6.87
CA LEU A 63 2.11 -2.45 -7.40
C LEU A 63 1.62 -1.09 -7.88
N VAL A 64 2.37 -0.05 -7.61
CA VAL A 64 2.09 1.31 -8.09
C VAL A 64 3.24 1.72 -9.00
N GLU A 65 2.92 1.96 -10.26
CA GLU A 65 3.85 2.48 -11.25
C GLU A 65 3.90 4.01 -11.18
N VAL A 66 5.08 4.56 -11.07
CA VAL A 66 5.30 6.01 -11.07
C VAL A 66 5.29 6.49 -12.52
N LEU A 67 4.37 7.38 -12.86
CA LEU A 67 4.28 7.95 -14.22
C LEU A 67 4.90 9.34 -14.25
N ASP A 68 5.72 9.60 -15.28
CA ASP A 68 6.29 10.92 -15.57
C ASP A 68 6.88 11.62 -14.34
N GLY A 69 7.71 10.87 -13.57
CA GLY A 69 8.39 11.41 -12.40
C GLY A 69 7.48 11.78 -11.23
N GLY A 70 6.27 11.22 -11.17
CA GLY A 70 5.30 11.48 -10.11
C GLY A 70 4.12 12.36 -10.51
N ALA A 71 3.97 12.66 -11.81
CA ALA A 71 2.81 13.40 -12.31
C ALA A 71 1.50 12.62 -12.08
N ASP A 72 1.57 11.30 -12.17
CA ASP A 72 0.46 10.40 -11.84
C ASP A 72 1.03 9.04 -11.40
N TYR A 73 0.15 8.15 -10.99
CA TYR A 73 0.47 6.80 -10.53
C TYR A 73 -0.53 5.83 -11.13
N ARG A 74 -0.06 4.64 -11.53
CA ARG A 74 -0.92 3.62 -12.11
C ARG A 74 -0.87 2.35 -11.28
N TYR A 75 -2.02 1.81 -10.95
CA TYR A 75 -2.13 0.56 -10.20
C TYR A 75 -1.91 -0.64 -11.10
N ARG A 76 -1.12 -1.60 -10.60
CA ARG A 76 -0.82 -2.85 -11.28
C ARG A 76 -0.94 -4.02 -10.28
N ASP A 77 -1.25 -5.19 -10.81
CA ASP A 77 -1.20 -6.45 -10.07
C ASP A 77 -1.91 -6.38 -8.71
N VAL A 78 -3.13 -5.88 -8.70
CA VAL A 78 -3.91 -5.74 -7.48
C VAL A 78 -4.31 -7.11 -6.95
N GLY A 79 -3.91 -7.41 -5.72
CA GLY A 79 -4.18 -8.67 -5.06
C GLY A 79 -5.67 -8.88 -4.81
N ARG A 80 -6.10 -10.15 -4.82
CA ARG A 80 -7.53 -10.50 -4.71
C ARG A 80 -8.18 -10.07 -3.40
N GLU A 81 -7.44 -10.03 -2.28
CA GLU A 81 -7.98 -9.55 -1.01
C GLU A 81 -8.30 -8.04 -1.08
N LEU A 82 -7.53 -7.29 -1.87
CA LEU A 82 -7.79 -5.87 -2.09
C LEU A 82 -8.95 -5.64 -3.04
N VAL A 83 -9.08 -6.46 -4.08
CA VAL A 83 -10.27 -6.43 -4.95
C VAL A 83 -11.54 -6.67 -4.13
N LYS A 84 -11.52 -7.64 -3.21
CA LYS A 84 -12.66 -7.89 -2.31
C LYS A 84 -12.95 -6.70 -1.41
N GLY A 85 -11.92 -6.15 -0.77
CA GLY A 85 -12.07 -5.04 0.17
C GLY A 85 -12.54 -3.75 -0.48
N PHE A 86 -12.04 -3.44 -1.67
CA PHE A 86 -12.47 -2.27 -2.45
C PHE A 86 -13.74 -2.52 -3.25
N ASN A 87 -14.17 -3.77 -3.36
CA ASN A 87 -15.30 -4.20 -4.20
C ASN A 87 -15.11 -3.78 -5.67
N ALA A 88 -13.88 -3.75 -6.14
CA ALA A 88 -13.50 -3.39 -7.50
C ALA A 88 -12.06 -3.83 -7.80
N ASP A 89 -11.80 -4.25 -9.02
CA ASP A 89 -10.43 -4.42 -9.51
C ASP A 89 -9.98 -3.12 -10.17
N PHE A 90 -9.07 -2.42 -9.50
CA PHE A 90 -8.52 -1.16 -9.98
C PHE A 90 -7.18 -1.30 -10.71
N SER A 91 -6.81 -2.52 -11.11
CA SER A 91 -5.62 -2.75 -11.96
C SER A 91 -5.74 -1.97 -13.26
N GLY A 92 -4.68 -1.25 -13.61
CA GLY A 92 -4.66 -0.40 -14.81
C GLY A 92 -5.25 0.99 -14.63
N CYS A 93 -5.92 1.27 -13.50
CA CYS A 93 -6.44 2.61 -13.21
C CYS A 93 -5.32 3.54 -12.75
N ASN A 94 -5.44 4.81 -13.11
CA ASN A 94 -4.56 5.86 -12.59
C ASN A 94 -5.12 6.42 -11.29
N LEU A 95 -4.23 6.91 -10.43
CA LEU A 95 -4.62 7.57 -9.18
C LEU A 95 -5.48 8.81 -9.45
N SER A 96 -5.22 9.54 -10.54
CA SER A 96 -6.03 10.68 -10.95
C SER A 96 -7.52 10.32 -11.09
N HIS A 97 -7.83 9.13 -11.58
CA HIS A 97 -9.21 8.65 -11.66
C HIS A 97 -9.81 8.42 -10.26
N ILE A 98 -9.04 7.86 -9.33
CA ILE A 98 -9.49 7.69 -7.94
C ILE A 98 -9.73 9.04 -7.27
N ILE A 99 -8.88 10.03 -7.53
CA ILE A 99 -9.08 11.40 -7.03
C ILE A 99 -10.39 11.99 -7.54
N ASP A 100 -10.76 11.72 -8.79
CA ASP A 100 -12.02 12.22 -9.35
C ASP A 100 -13.25 11.62 -8.67
N VAL A 101 -13.21 10.33 -8.32
CA VAL A 101 -14.37 9.64 -7.72
C VAL A 101 -14.38 9.66 -6.18
N ALA A 102 -13.22 9.77 -5.55
CA ALA A 102 -13.05 9.81 -4.10
C ALA A 102 -11.93 10.79 -3.73
N PRO A 103 -12.17 12.12 -3.83
CA PRO A 103 -11.11 13.12 -3.75
C PRO A 103 -10.27 13.07 -2.46
N ARG A 104 -10.90 12.96 -1.32
CA ARG A 104 -10.18 12.96 -0.03
C ARG A 104 -9.28 11.73 0.10
N PHE A 105 -9.81 10.56 -0.25
CA PHE A 105 -9.07 9.32 -0.22
C PHE A 105 -7.91 9.34 -1.23
N GLY A 106 -8.19 9.72 -2.47
CA GLY A 106 -7.19 9.79 -3.54
C GLY A 106 -6.08 10.79 -3.28
N LEU A 107 -6.40 11.98 -2.79
CA LEU A 107 -5.39 13.00 -2.44
C LEU A 107 -4.51 12.55 -1.27
N GLY A 108 -5.09 11.85 -0.30
CA GLY A 108 -4.34 11.25 0.79
C GLY A 108 -3.34 10.21 0.29
N LEU A 109 -3.74 9.33 -0.62
CA LEU A 109 -2.84 8.36 -1.25
C LEU A 109 -1.73 9.05 -2.02
N ARG A 110 -2.05 10.08 -2.79
CA ARG A 110 -1.06 10.84 -3.56
C ARG A 110 0.02 11.43 -2.65
N MET A 111 -0.38 12.01 -1.54
CA MET A 111 0.56 12.57 -0.56
C MET A 111 1.52 11.47 -0.06
N LEU A 112 1.00 10.29 0.30
CA LEU A 112 1.80 9.18 0.79
C LEU A 112 2.78 8.68 -0.28
N TYR A 113 2.31 8.49 -1.52
CA TYR A 113 3.16 8.01 -2.60
C TYR A 113 4.27 9.02 -2.95
N GLU A 114 3.95 10.31 -2.98
CA GLU A 114 4.94 11.36 -3.22
C GLU A 114 6.01 11.42 -2.12
N MET A 115 5.63 11.25 -0.86
CA MET A 115 6.59 11.20 0.24
C MET A 115 7.60 10.07 0.04
N VAL A 116 7.14 8.87 -0.30
CA VAL A 116 8.01 7.70 -0.51
C VAL A 116 8.85 7.88 -1.78
N ARG A 117 8.23 8.32 -2.87
CA ARG A 117 8.94 8.55 -4.15
C ARG A 117 10.05 9.58 -4.00
N ALA A 118 9.76 10.71 -3.39
CA ALA A 118 10.71 11.81 -3.27
C ALA A 118 11.86 11.49 -2.29
N SER A 119 11.57 10.82 -1.18
CA SER A 119 12.58 10.48 -0.17
C SER A 119 13.35 9.19 -0.49
N GLY A 120 12.74 8.26 -1.22
CA GLY A 120 13.27 6.90 -1.39
C GLY A 120 13.21 6.07 -0.12
N GLU A 121 12.52 6.55 0.92
CA GLU A 121 12.37 5.87 2.21
C GLU A 121 10.98 5.23 2.33
N PRO A 122 10.88 4.00 2.86
CA PRO A 122 9.59 3.37 3.08
C PRO A 122 8.87 4.03 4.25
N LEU A 123 7.56 3.91 4.26
CA LEU A 123 6.76 4.32 5.40
C LEU A 123 5.57 3.38 5.62
N GLY A 124 5.05 3.40 6.83
CA GLY A 124 3.78 2.78 7.17
C GLY A 124 2.68 3.84 7.29
N TYR A 125 1.47 3.43 7.01
CA TYR A 125 0.29 4.25 7.19
C TYR A 125 -0.87 3.39 7.68
N ARG A 126 -1.61 3.88 8.66
CA ARG A 126 -2.83 3.22 9.13
C ARG A 126 -3.91 4.26 9.42
N GLY A 127 -5.15 3.89 9.16
CA GLY A 127 -6.24 4.81 9.43
C GLY A 127 -7.62 4.27 9.11
N TRP A 128 -8.60 5.04 9.56
CA TRP A 128 -10.00 4.80 9.26
C TRP A 128 -10.34 5.40 7.90
N VAL A 129 -11.13 4.68 7.12
CA VAL A 129 -11.55 5.11 5.79
C VAL A 129 -12.87 5.86 5.83
N GLY A 130 -13.80 5.41 6.68
CA GLY A 130 -15.10 6.05 6.84
C GLY A 130 -15.88 6.15 5.54
N GLU A 131 -16.38 7.35 5.25
CA GLU A 131 -17.12 7.65 4.02
C GLU A 131 -16.23 8.12 2.87
N ASP A 132 -14.93 8.24 3.10
CA ASP A 132 -13.98 8.77 2.11
C ASP A 132 -13.85 7.88 0.87
N MET A 133 -14.20 6.59 0.98
CA MET A 133 -14.22 5.65 -0.15
C MET A 133 -15.58 4.95 -0.21
N PRO A 134 -16.55 5.52 -0.92
CA PRO A 134 -17.88 4.92 -1.07
C PRO A 134 -17.81 3.53 -1.72
N GLY A 135 -18.57 2.59 -1.18
CA GLY A 135 -18.61 1.22 -1.69
C GLY A 135 -17.52 0.29 -1.18
N ALA A 136 -16.53 0.80 -0.44
CA ALA A 136 -15.52 -0.05 0.17
C ALA A 136 -16.12 -0.94 1.28
N ALA A 137 -15.69 -2.20 1.30
CA ALA A 137 -16.13 -3.16 2.30
C ALA A 137 -15.30 -3.09 3.60
N PHE A 138 -14.27 -2.27 3.64
CA PHE A 138 -13.39 -2.14 4.80
C PHE A 138 -13.57 -0.79 5.50
N VAL A 139 -13.25 -0.77 6.78
CA VAL A 139 -13.38 0.42 7.64
C VAL A 139 -12.04 0.98 8.08
N TYR A 140 -11.00 0.14 8.09
CA TYR A 140 -9.67 0.48 8.57
C TYR A 140 -8.63 -0.26 7.75
N HIS A 141 -7.48 0.36 7.54
CA HIS A 141 -6.39 -0.28 6.84
C HIS A 141 -5.03 0.06 7.45
N GLU A 142 -4.10 -0.86 7.32
CA GLU A 142 -2.69 -0.65 7.62
C GLU A 142 -1.88 -0.98 6.37
N ASN A 143 -0.97 -0.10 6.01
CA ASN A 143 -0.18 -0.23 4.79
C ASN A 143 1.30 -0.13 5.08
N ALA A 144 2.09 -0.95 4.39
CA ALA A 144 3.51 -0.75 4.19
C ALA A 144 3.71 -0.23 2.76
N ILE A 145 4.29 0.94 2.60
CA ILE A 145 4.55 1.56 1.31
C ILE A 145 6.06 1.49 1.06
N LEU A 146 6.45 0.66 0.11
CA LEU A 146 7.83 0.21 -0.08
C LEU A 146 8.35 0.69 -1.44
N PRO A 147 9.37 1.58 -1.48
CA PRO A 147 9.90 2.07 -2.74
C PRO A 147 10.68 1.00 -3.48
N LEU A 148 10.55 0.98 -4.79
CA LEU A 148 11.25 0.10 -5.72
C LEU A 148 11.84 0.94 -6.86
N GLY A 149 12.98 0.51 -7.38
CA GLY A 149 13.59 1.19 -8.50
C GLY A 149 15.03 0.78 -8.71
N GLU A 150 15.67 1.44 -9.67
CA GLU A 150 17.06 1.23 -10.02
C GLU A 150 17.77 2.59 -10.12
N ASP A 151 19.10 2.58 -9.98
CA ASP A 151 19.93 3.77 -10.07
C ASP A 151 19.47 4.92 -9.15
N ASP A 152 19.06 4.58 -7.92
CA ASP A 152 18.56 5.52 -6.91
C ASP A 152 17.31 6.32 -7.33
N VAL A 153 16.59 5.84 -8.35
CA VAL A 153 15.32 6.44 -8.81
C VAL A 153 14.17 5.50 -8.46
N VAL A 154 13.19 6.00 -7.73
CA VAL A 154 11.97 5.25 -7.42
C VAL A 154 11.06 5.28 -8.64
N ASP A 155 10.83 4.11 -9.25
CA ASP A 155 9.98 3.96 -10.42
C ASP A 155 8.69 3.19 -10.12
N HIS A 156 8.65 2.48 -9.00
CA HIS A 156 7.48 1.75 -8.53
C HIS A 156 7.41 1.80 -7.00
N LEU A 157 6.21 1.56 -6.49
CA LEU A 157 5.97 1.29 -5.07
C LEU A 157 5.29 -0.07 -4.95
N LEU A 158 5.72 -0.88 -3.99
CA LEU A 158 4.90 -2.01 -3.56
C LEU A 158 4.16 -1.61 -2.29
N VAL A 159 2.84 -1.74 -2.32
CA VAL A 159 2.02 -1.46 -1.15
C VAL A 159 1.43 -2.77 -0.65
N VAL A 160 1.80 -3.14 0.57
CA VAL A 160 1.14 -4.23 1.30
C VAL A 160 0.04 -3.60 2.15
N SER A 161 -1.21 -3.94 1.85
CA SER A 161 -2.36 -3.32 2.50
C SER A 161 -3.19 -4.39 3.21
N VAL A 162 -3.33 -4.22 4.53
CA VAL A 162 -4.15 -5.12 5.35
C VAL A 162 -5.45 -4.39 5.69
N LEU A 163 -6.55 -4.94 5.24
CA LEU A 163 -7.88 -4.35 5.38
C LEU A 163 -8.63 -5.00 6.52
N VAL A 164 -9.27 -4.18 7.35
CA VAL A 164 -10.23 -4.65 8.34
C VAL A 164 -11.62 -4.42 7.76
N LEU A 165 -12.30 -5.51 7.45
CA LEU A 165 -13.60 -5.47 6.82
C LEU A 165 -14.67 -4.96 7.79
N ARG A 166 -15.69 -4.33 7.24
CA ARG A 166 -16.87 -3.93 7.97
C ARG A 166 -17.59 -5.19 8.44
N ASP A 167 -18.00 -5.23 9.72
CA ASP A 167 -18.78 -6.32 10.23
C ASP A 167 -20.11 -6.37 9.46
N GLN A 168 -20.36 -7.52 8.85
CA GLN A 168 -21.65 -7.79 8.26
C GLN A 168 -22.57 -8.29 9.39
N GLY A 169 -23.22 -7.33 10.01
CA GLY A 169 -24.26 -7.62 11.01
C GLY A 169 -25.51 -8.21 10.37
#